data_afe16f17fbfc45ab37c43b8abd39529f
#
_entry.id   afe16f17fbfc45ab37c43b8abd39529f
#
_cell.length_a   1.000
_cell.length_b   1.000
_cell.length_c   1.000
_cell.angle_alpha   90.00
_cell.angle_beta   90.00
_cell.angle_gamma   90.00
#
_symmetry.space_group_name_H-M   'P 1'
#
loop_
_entity.id
_entity.type
_entity.pdbx_description
1 polymer ?
#
loop_
_entity_poly.entity_id
_entity_poly.type
_entity_poly.pdbx_seq_one_letter_code
_entity_poly.pdbx_strand_id
1 'polypeptide(L)'
;NVPIQIINDSTIPGVPSDCSNEGAYNDLGGANGIIGVNPLPYDQGNYYSCSGSSCTLNSSITTAQQVVSPVYKFSTDNNGVIVALPQVSSTGATSLSGTLTFGIGTQSNNQLTAQNVFTSNGTEQDGSFTTTYDGGSYDSIFDTGSTELFFDNPSNNPALTTCSDNTSFYCPSTTTTITTQLASLNSSSGVNFNFNIINFDNFITANPNSVVIPNAGATGGQNFFIWGLPFFYGRTVFSAFSGASTSGGNGPYFAV
;
A
#
# COMPACT_ATOMS: atom_id res chain seq x y z
N ASN A 1 1.53 -15.60 -20.10
CA ASN A 1 2.59 -15.89 -19.13
C ASN A 1 3.18 -14.58 -18.66
N VAL A 2 3.50 -14.49 -17.40
CA VAL A 2 4.18 -13.34 -16.77
C VAL A 2 5.38 -13.85 -15.99
N PRO A 3 6.49 -13.10 -15.92
CA PRO A 3 7.58 -13.39 -15.00
C PRO A 3 7.09 -13.32 -13.55
N ILE A 4 7.61 -14.21 -12.72
CA ILE A 4 7.37 -14.23 -11.27
C ILE A 4 8.71 -14.29 -10.56
N GLN A 5 8.80 -13.77 -9.36
CA GLN A 5 9.93 -13.99 -8.47
C GLN A 5 9.67 -15.25 -7.65
N ILE A 6 10.65 -16.15 -7.64
CA ILE A 6 10.65 -17.31 -6.73
C ILE A 6 11.47 -16.92 -5.51
N ILE A 7 10.84 -16.96 -4.35
CA ILE A 7 11.51 -16.64 -3.08
C ILE A 7 12.20 -17.90 -2.57
N ASN A 8 13.43 -17.73 -2.11
CA ASN A 8 14.27 -18.78 -1.54
C ASN A 8 14.52 -19.96 -2.51
N ASP A 9 14.82 -19.64 -3.78
CA ASP A 9 15.16 -20.64 -4.80
C ASP A 9 16.51 -21.29 -4.48
N SER A 10 16.49 -22.55 -4.09
CA SER A 10 17.68 -23.31 -3.74
C SER A 10 18.63 -23.57 -4.92
N THR A 11 18.21 -23.31 -6.16
CA THR A 11 19.06 -23.44 -7.36
C THR A 11 19.94 -22.22 -7.56
N ILE A 12 19.67 -21.12 -6.85
CA ILE A 12 20.48 -19.89 -6.85
C ILE A 12 21.24 -19.79 -5.53
N PRO A 13 22.48 -20.25 -5.47
CA PRO A 13 23.20 -20.43 -4.19
C PRO A 13 23.77 -19.13 -3.61
N GLY A 14 23.60 -17.98 -4.26
CA GLY A 14 24.18 -16.72 -3.83
C GLY A 14 23.14 -15.61 -3.68
N VAL A 15 23.28 -14.83 -2.61
CA VAL A 15 22.62 -13.53 -2.48
C VAL A 15 23.61 -12.46 -2.96
N PRO A 16 23.22 -11.52 -3.84
CA PRO A 16 24.08 -10.41 -4.22
C PRO A 16 24.59 -9.66 -2.98
N SER A 17 25.84 -9.21 -3.01
CA SER A 17 26.45 -8.49 -1.88
C SER A 17 25.67 -7.25 -1.48
N ASP A 18 25.06 -6.58 -2.45
CA ASP A 18 24.25 -5.38 -2.25
C ASP A 18 22.94 -5.67 -1.51
N CYS A 19 22.46 -6.92 -1.58
CA CYS A 19 21.26 -7.39 -0.88
C CYS A 19 21.59 -8.08 0.46
N SER A 20 22.85 -8.33 0.76
CA SER A 20 23.25 -9.12 1.94
C SER A 20 22.93 -8.42 3.27
N ASN A 21 22.84 -7.09 3.28
CA ASN A 21 22.53 -6.28 4.46
C ASN A 21 21.03 -6.05 4.66
N GLU A 22 20.23 -6.26 3.63
CA GLU A 22 18.76 -6.06 3.67
C GLU A 22 18.03 -7.30 4.22
N GLY A 23 18.76 -8.41 4.42
CA GLY A 23 18.18 -9.70 4.78
C GLY A 23 17.48 -10.37 3.59
N ALA A 24 17.68 -11.66 3.42
CA ALA A 24 16.89 -12.40 2.44
C ALA A 24 15.42 -12.45 2.93
N TYR A 25 14.48 -12.01 2.09
CA TYR A 25 13.06 -12.16 2.37
C TYR A 25 12.68 -13.64 2.18
N ASN A 26 12.71 -14.40 3.25
CA ASN A 26 12.56 -15.87 3.21
C ASN A 26 11.23 -16.32 3.77
N ASP A 27 10.44 -15.42 4.33
CA ASP A 27 9.18 -15.74 4.98
C ASP A 27 8.06 -14.83 4.46
N LEU A 28 6.99 -15.46 4.00
CA LEU A 28 5.77 -14.79 3.55
C LEU A 28 4.68 -14.84 4.62
N GLY A 29 5.04 -14.99 5.91
CA GLY A 29 4.06 -15.11 6.99
C GLY A 29 3.15 -16.33 6.84
N GLY A 30 3.66 -17.42 6.28
CA GLY A 30 2.90 -18.65 6.00
C GLY A 30 2.11 -18.62 4.68
N ALA A 31 2.14 -17.54 3.91
CA ALA A 31 1.55 -17.48 2.59
C ALA A 31 2.42 -18.23 1.55
N ASN A 32 1.79 -18.85 0.53
CA ASN A 32 2.50 -19.51 -0.56
C ASN A 32 2.98 -18.54 -1.65
N GLY A 33 2.57 -17.28 -1.61
CA GLY A 33 2.95 -16.23 -2.53
C GLY A 33 2.20 -14.94 -2.25
N ILE A 34 2.69 -13.85 -2.84
CA ILE A 34 2.08 -12.52 -2.78
C ILE A 34 1.84 -12.04 -4.20
N ILE A 35 0.64 -11.52 -4.47
CA ILE A 35 0.31 -10.80 -5.69
C ILE A 35 -0.10 -9.39 -5.29
N GLY A 36 0.70 -8.41 -5.69
CA GLY A 36 0.41 -7.00 -5.50
C GLY A 36 -0.07 -6.33 -6.78
N VAL A 37 -0.87 -5.29 -6.65
CA VAL A 37 -1.30 -4.41 -7.74
C VAL A 37 -1.14 -2.96 -7.29
N ASN A 38 0.03 -2.41 -7.52
CA ASN A 38 0.30 -0.99 -7.28
C ASN A 38 0.13 -0.19 -8.60
N PRO A 39 0.18 1.14 -8.57
CA PRO A 39 0.08 1.97 -9.78
C PRO A 39 1.21 1.77 -10.79
N LEU A 40 2.32 1.13 -10.42
CA LEU A 40 3.41 0.82 -11.33
C LEU A 40 3.23 -0.58 -11.91
N PRO A 41 3.17 -0.73 -13.25
CA PRO A 41 2.93 -2.03 -13.87
C PRO A 41 4.10 -3.00 -13.74
N TYR A 42 5.33 -2.50 -13.59
CA TYR A 42 6.55 -3.28 -13.41
C TYR A 42 7.17 -2.94 -12.05
N ASP A 43 7.84 -3.90 -11.45
CA ASP A 43 8.65 -3.64 -10.27
C ASP A 43 9.84 -2.71 -10.61
N GLN A 44 10.32 -1.98 -9.61
CA GLN A 44 11.45 -1.05 -9.74
C GLN A 44 12.72 -1.64 -9.12
N GLY A 45 12.73 -2.96 -8.89
CA GLY A 45 13.82 -3.66 -8.24
C GLY A 45 15.08 -3.79 -9.11
N ASN A 46 16.20 -4.01 -8.46
CA ASN A 46 17.44 -4.37 -9.11
C ASN A 46 17.41 -5.85 -9.51
N TYR A 47 17.87 -6.14 -10.72
CA TYR A 47 18.00 -7.50 -11.24
C TYR A 47 19.46 -7.90 -11.35
N TYR A 48 19.75 -9.15 -11.05
CA TYR A 48 21.10 -9.69 -11.08
C TYR A 48 21.17 -10.91 -11.98
N SER A 49 22.29 -11.04 -12.68
CA SER A 49 22.65 -12.28 -13.37
C SER A 49 23.61 -13.07 -12.50
N CYS A 50 23.23 -14.30 -12.17
CA CYS A 50 24.01 -15.17 -11.31
C CYS A 50 24.64 -16.33 -12.11
N SER A 51 25.90 -16.65 -11.79
CA SER A 51 26.62 -17.84 -12.28
C SER A 51 27.30 -18.50 -11.08
N GLY A 52 26.84 -19.68 -10.70
CA GLY A 52 27.21 -20.30 -9.43
C GLY A 52 26.83 -19.41 -8.25
N SER A 53 27.76 -19.13 -7.36
CA SER A 53 27.56 -18.26 -6.20
C SER A 53 27.84 -16.77 -6.46
N SER A 54 28.21 -16.39 -7.67
CA SER A 54 28.51 -15.00 -8.03
C SER A 54 27.35 -14.38 -8.77
N CYS A 55 26.86 -13.24 -8.26
CA CYS A 55 25.79 -12.46 -8.88
C CYS A 55 26.30 -11.05 -9.21
N THR A 56 25.94 -10.54 -10.39
CA THR A 56 26.30 -9.19 -10.84
C THR A 56 25.06 -8.45 -11.28
N LEU A 57 24.99 -7.15 -10.95
CA LEU A 57 23.88 -6.28 -11.36
C LEU A 57 23.72 -6.31 -12.89
N ASN A 58 22.50 -6.58 -13.35
CA ASN A 58 22.15 -6.61 -14.76
C ASN A 58 21.37 -5.34 -15.14
N SER A 59 22.08 -4.33 -15.60
CA SER A 59 21.50 -3.08 -16.08
C SER A 59 20.83 -3.17 -17.47
N SER A 60 20.94 -4.33 -18.13
CA SER A 60 20.36 -4.56 -19.46
C SER A 60 19.05 -5.34 -19.44
N ILE A 61 18.41 -5.43 -18.27
CA ILE A 61 17.12 -6.10 -18.14
C ILE A 61 16.06 -5.42 -19.01
N THR A 62 15.25 -6.21 -19.68
CA THR A 62 14.13 -5.72 -20.49
C THR A 62 12.82 -5.86 -19.73
N THR A 63 11.81 -5.09 -20.10
CA THR A 63 10.46 -5.19 -19.51
C THR A 63 9.83 -6.58 -19.65
N ALA A 64 10.27 -7.38 -20.62
CA ALA A 64 9.83 -8.77 -20.77
C ALA A 64 10.39 -9.71 -19.69
N GLN A 65 11.44 -9.30 -19.01
CA GLN A 65 12.14 -10.07 -17.96
C GLN A 65 11.80 -9.57 -16.55
N GLN A 66 11.22 -8.38 -16.43
CA GLN A 66 10.82 -7.81 -15.15
C GLN A 66 9.56 -8.46 -14.61
N VAL A 67 9.46 -8.53 -13.29
CA VAL A 67 8.21 -8.88 -12.62
C VAL A 67 7.17 -7.82 -12.96
N VAL A 68 6.00 -8.25 -13.34
CA VAL A 68 4.94 -7.37 -13.85
C VAL A 68 3.62 -7.70 -13.20
N SER A 69 2.81 -6.67 -12.92
CA SER A 69 1.43 -6.88 -12.48
C SER A 69 0.68 -7.76 -13.48
N PRO A 70 0.11 -8.90 -13.05
CA PRO A 70 -0.64 -9.76 -13.96
C PRO A 70 -1.84 -9.06 -14.59
N VAL A 71 -2.44 -8.10 -13.91
CA VAL A 71 -3.58 -7.32 -14.41
C VAL A 71 -3.16 -6.46 -15.62
N TYR A 72 -1.97 -5.88 -15.58
CA TYR A 72 -1.44 -5.09 -16.70
C TYR A 72 -1.27 -5.90 -17.99
N LYS A 73 -1.19 -7.23 -17.88
CA LYS A 73 -1.08 -8.15 -19.01
C LYS A 73 -2.42 -8.72 -19.50
N PHE A 74 -3.53 -8.30 -18.94
CA PHE A 74 -4.84 -8.69 -19.47
C PHE A 74 -5.06 -8.09 -20.87
N SER A 75 -5.89 -8.72 -21.68
CA SER A 75 -6.24 -8.20 -23.01
C SER A 75 -7.24 -7.03 -22.93
N THR A 76 -8.00 -6.96 -21.85
CA THR A 76 -8.99 -5.92 -21.52
C THR A 76 -8.93 -5.65 -20.02
N ASP A 77 -9.50 -4.54 -19.58
CA ASP A 77 -9.58 -4.19 -18.16
C ASP A 77 -8.20 -4.16 -17.46
N ASN A 78 -7.19 -3.70 -18.19
CA ASN A 78 -5.77 -3.75 -17.85
C ASN A 78 -5.17 -2.40 -17.46
N ASN A 79 -6.01 -1.38 -17.23
CA ASN A 79 -5.57 -0.01 -16.97
C ASN A 79 -5.55 0.36 -15.48
N GLY A 80 -5.93 -0.56 -14.60
CA GLY A 80 -5.95 -0.38 -13.16
C GLY A 80 -6.85 -1.36 -12.45
N VAL A 81 -7.04 -1.13 -11.15
CA VAL A 81 -7.90 -1.93 -10.28
C VAL A 81 -8.74 -1.07 -9.37
N ILE A 82 -9.83 -1.63 -8.87
CA ILE A 82 -10.74 -1.01 -7.92
C ILE A 82 -10.91 -1.97 -6.75
N VAL A 83 -10.65 -1.48 -5.54
CA VAL A 83 -10.90 -2.22 -4.29
C VAL A 83 -12.06 -1.53 -3.58
N ALA A 84 -13.13 -2.27 -3.28
CA ALA A 84 -14.26 -1.77 -2.50
C ALA A 84 -14.48 -2.67 -1.30
N LEU A 85 -14.35 -2.10 -0.09
CA LEU A 85 -14.62 -2.80 1.17
C LEU A 85 -15.84 -2.17 1.85
N PRO A 86 -16.70 -2.99 2.47
CA PRO A 86 -17.81 -2.49 3.27
C PRO A 86 -17.31 -1.80 4.54
N GLN A 87 -18.18 -1.00 5.15
CA GLN A 87 -17.91 -0.39 6.45
C GLN A 87 -17.80 -1.45 7.54
N VAL A 88 -16.88 -1.23 8.47
CA VAL A 88 -16.64 -2.09 9.63
C VAL A 88 -17.16 -1.40 10.88
N SER A 89 -17.77 -2.17 11.78
CA SER A 89 -18.22 -1.66 13.08
C SER A 89 -17.06 -1.28 13.99
N SER A 90 -17.31 -0.48 15.01
CA SER A 90 -16.29 -0.11 16.01
C SER A 90 -15.74 -1.29 16.81
N THR A 91 -16.43 -2.44 16.80
CA THR A 91 -15.99 -3.70 17.43
C THR A 91 -15.21 -4.60 16.48
N GLY A 92 -14.97 -4.16 15.24
CA GLY A 92 -14.32 -4.95 14.22
C GLY A 92 -15.17 -6.11 13.67
N ALA A 93 -14.52 -7.08 13.06
CA ALA A 93 -15.15 -8.27 12.53
C ALA A 93 -14.19 -9.47 12.51
N THR A 94 -14.74 -10.67 12.52
CA THR A 94 -13.97 -11.93 12.38
C THR A 94 -13.62 -12.24 10.92
N SER A 95 -14.27 -11.59 9.99
CA SER A 95 -14.00 -11.65 8.54
C SER A 95 -14.62 -10.45 7.84
N LEU A 96 -14.09 -10.10 6.68
CA LEU A 96 -14.65 -9.07 5.81
C LEU A 96 -14.54 -9.53 4.36
N SER A 97 -15.62 -9.36 3.60
CA SER A 97 -15.63 -9.61 2.16
C SER A 97 -15.88 -8.31 1.41
N GLY A 98 -15.09 -8.07 0.40
CA GLY A 98 -15.22 -6.93 -0.52
C GLY A 98 -15.08 -7.37 -1.97
N THR A 99 -14.87 -6.42 -2.86
CA THR A 99 -14.66 -6.68 -4.28
C THR A 99 -13.32 -6.12 -4.75
N LEU A 100 -12.64 -6.90 -5.59
CA LEU A 100 -11.55 -6.45 -6.44
C LEU A 100 -12.06 -6.48 -7.88
N THR A 101 -12.14 -5.31 -8.52
CA THR A 101 -12.59 -5.18 -9.91
C THR A 101 -11.42 -4.76 -10.77
N PHE A 102 -11.29 -5.37 -11.94
CA PHE A 102 -10.23 -5.06 -12.89
C PHE A 102 -10.71 -4.03 -13.90
N GLY A 103 -9.81 -3.12 -14.28
CA GLY A 103 -10.08 -2.01 -15.17
C GLY A 103 -10.78 -0.83 -14.50
N ILE A 104 -10.61 0.36 -15.06
CA ILE A 104 -11.24 1.61 -14.62
C ILE A 104 -11.89 2.27 -15.84
N GLY A 105 -13.23 2.38 -15.82
CA GLY A 105 -14.01 3.01 -16.89
C GLY A 105 -14.07 2.21 -18.20
N THR A 106 -13.72 0.93 -18.19
CA THR A 106 -13.70 0.07 -19.38
C THR A 106 -15.02 -0.70 -19.56
N GLN A 107 -15.77 -0.90 -18.47
CA GLN A 107 -17.04 -1.63 -18.44
C GLN A 107 -18.08 -0.83 -17.63
N SER A 108 -19.35 -1.25 -17.68
CA SER A 108 -20.42 -0.59 -16.92
C SER A 108 -20.30 -0.76 -15.41
N ASN A 109 -19.62 -1.81 -14.94
CA ASN A 109 -19.44 -2.14 -13.52
C ASN A 109 -18.14 -1.60 -12.92
N ASN A 110 -17.28 -0.95 -13.70
CA ASN A 110 -16.01 -0.42 -13.23
C ASN A 110 -15.82 1.09 -13.51
N GLN A 111 -16.92 1.82 -13.55
CA GLN A 111 -16.89 3.26 -13.78
C GLN A 111 -16.23 3.99 -12.62
N LEU A 112 -15.45 5.04 -12.92
CA LEU A 112 -14.84 5.88 -11.91
C LEU A 112 -15.93 6.70 -11.21
N THR A 113 -16.17 6.40 -9.96
CA THR A 113 -17.13 7.10 -9.09
C THR A 113 -16.45 7.98 -8.05
N ALA A 114 -15.12 7.94 -7.99
CA ALA A 114 -14.32 8.72 -7.07
C ALA A 114 -14.45 10.23 -7.33
N GLN A 115 -14.47 11.01 -6.23
CA GLN A 115 -14.53 12.46 -6.28
C GLN A 115 -13.16 13.11 -6.23
N ASN A 116 -12.17 12.40 -5.68
CA ASN A 116 -10.82 12.90 -5.49
C ASN A 116 -9.83 12.00 -6.22
N VAL A 117 -9.00 12.59 -7.05
CA VAL A 117 -7.93 11.91 -7.80
C VAL A 117 -6.59 12.48 -7.35
N PHE A 118 -5.70 11.63 -6.88
CA PHE A 118 -4.36 11.97 -6.41
C PHE A 118 -3.35 11.42 -7.40
N THR A 119 -2.82 12.29 -8.25
CA THR A 119 -1.84 11.91 -9.27
C THR A 119 -0.44 11.91 -8.69
N SER A 120 0.32 10.90 -9.07
CA SER A 120 1.77 10.89 -9.01
C SER A 120 2.31 11.45 -10.33
N ASN A 121 3.36 12.25 -10.31
CA ASN A 121 3.88 12.90 -11.51
C ASN A 121 4.61 11.96 -12.48
N GLY A 122 4.49 10.65 -12.31
CA GLY A 122 5.12 9.65 -13.17
C GLY A 122 6.65 9.58 -13.05
N THR A 123 7.26 10.46 -12.26
CA THR A 123 8.70 10.48 -11.99
C THR A 123 9.06 9.78 -10.69
N GLU A 124 8.09 9.61 -9.80
CA GLU A 124 8.26 8.84 -8.57
C GLU A 124 8.14 7.35 -8.86
N GLN A 125 9.07 6.60 -8.30
CA GLN A 125 9.20 5.16 -8.59
C GLN A 125 8.13 4.29 -7.94
N ASP A 126 7.39 4.84 -6.97
CA ASP A 126 6.40 4.12 -6.17
C ASP A 126 4.94 4.47 -6.49
N GLY A 127 4.71 5.47 -7.35
CA GLY A 127 3.36 5.93 -7.68
C GLY A 127 2.67 6.70 -6.55
N SER A 128 3.45 7.31 -5.63
CA SER A 128 2.97 7.98 -4.42
C SER A 128 2.17 9.24 -4.69
N PHE A 129 1.39 9.65 -3.70
CA PHE A 129 0.78 10.97 -3.55
C PHE A 129 1.28 11.61 -2.24
N THR A 130 0.83 12.81 -1.92
CA THR A 130 1.28 13.52 -0.71
C THR A 130 0.23 13.48 0.40
N THR A 131 0.64 13.13 1.62
CA THR A 131 -0.11 13.41 2.84
C THR A 131 0.59 14.49 3.65
N THR A 132 -0.13 15.58 3.94
CA THR A 132 0.33 16.56 4.92
C THR A 132 -0.26 16.21 6.29
N TYR A 133 0.60 16.05 7.27
CA TYR A 133 0.26 15.69 8.64
C TYR A 133 1.25 16.36 9.60
N ASP A 134 0.75 16.94 10.68
CA ASP A 134 1.55 17.51 11.79
C ASP A 134 2.65 18.49 11.31
N GLY A 135 2.34 19.30 10.30
CA GLY A 135 3.26 20.27 9.70
C GLY A 135 4.31 19.67 8.75
N GLY A 136 4.38 18.37 8.62
CA GLY A 136 5.22 17.64 7.66
C GLY A 136 4.47 17.25 6.38
N SER A 137 5.23 16.93 5.35
CA SER A 137 4.74 16.43 4.07
C SER A 137 5.38 15.06 3.80
N TYR A 138 4.57 14.05 3.54
CA TYR A 138 4.99 12.66 3.46
C TYR A 138 4.55 12.07 2.13
N ASP A 139 5.41 11.30 1.50
CA ASP A 139 5.03 10.43 0.40
C ASP A 139 4.07 9.35 0.92
N SER A 140 3.05 9.04 0.14
CA SER A 140 1.95 8.22 0.62
C SER A 140 1.41 7.29 -0.44
N ILE A 141 0.98 6.12 0.01
CA ILE A 141 0.31 5.11 -0.82
C ILE A 141 -0.94 4.59 -0.12
N PHE A 142 -1.90 4.12 -0.90
CA PHE A 142 -2.97 3.27 -0.41
C PHE A 142 -2.55 1.81 -0.56
N ASP A 143 -2.49 1.08 0.56
CA ASP A 143 -1.96 -0.27 0.60
C ASP A 143 -2.87 -1.24 1.36
N THR A 144 -3.52 -2.15 0.65
CA THR A 144 -4.31 -3.23 1.27
C THR A 144 -3.46 -4.34 1.89
N GLY A 145 -2.15 -4.33 1.66
CA GLY A 145 -1.20 -5.23 2.30
C GLY A 145 -0.82 -4.81 3.71
N SER A 146 -1.12 -3.57 4.09
CA SER A 146 -0.91 -3.04 5.43
C SER A 146 -2.18 -3.15 6.26
N THR A 147 -2.11 -3.79 7.42
CA THR A 147 -3.26 -4.01 8.31
C THR A 147 -3.62 -2.79 9.15
N GLU A 148 -2.70 -1.85 9.31
CA GLU A 148 -2.82 -0.59 10.07
C GLU A 148 -2.59 0.63 9.15
N LEU A 149 -2.88 1.81 9.70
CA LEU A 149 -2.37 3.07 9.18
C LEU A 149 -0.95 3.28 9.74
N PHE A 150 0.07 3.28 8.89
CA PHE A 150 1.45 3.47 9.33
C PHE A 150 1.88 4.93 9.13
N PHE A 151 2.24 5.58 10.22
CA PHE A 151 2.75 6.95 10.23
C PHE A 151 3.52 7.22 11.53
N ASP A 152 4.45 8.15 11.49
CA ASP A 152 5.20 8.56 12.67
C ASP A 152 4.46 9.68 13.44
N ASN A 153 4.87 9.91 14.68
CA ASN A 153 4.39 11.00 15.53
C ASN A 153 5.52 12.03 15.76
N PRO A 154 5.87 12.85 14.76
CA PRO A 154 7.08 13.67 14.77
C PRO A 154 7.04 14.77 15.82
N SER A 155 5.87 15.33 16.14
CA SER A 155 5.73 16.35 17.20
C SER A 155 5.65 15.75 18.60
N ASN A 156 5.72 14.41 18.74
CA ASN A 156 5.48 13.71 19.99
C ASN A 156 4.14 14.12 20.63
N ASN A 157 3.08 14.19 19.84
CA ASN A 157 1.74 14.49 20.31
C ASN A 157 1.39 13.58 21.51
N PRO A 158 1.21 14.13 22.72
CA PRO A 158 1.00 13.30 23.91
C PRO A 158 -0.33 12.55 23.91
N ALA A 159 -1.27 12.95 23.05
CA ALA A 159 -2.52 12.21 22.86
C ALA A 159 -2.35 10.95 22.01
N LEU A 160 -1.22 10.80 21.31
CA LEU A 160 -0.92 9.66 20.43
C LEU A 160 0.25 8.85 21.00
N THR A 161 0.03 8.18 22.11
CA THR A 161 1.03 7.32 22.75
C THR A 161 1.10 5.95 22.10
N THR A 162 2.27 5.31 22.13
CA THR A 162 2.42 3.91 21.75
C THR A 162 1.97 2.97 22.86
N CYS A 163 1.67 1.72 22.50
CA CYS A 163 1.34 0.66 23.45
C CYS A 163 2.53 0.30 24.33
N SER A 164 2.28 -0.15 25.56
CA SER A 164 3.34 -0.56 26.49
C SER A 164 3.99 -1.88 26.10
N ASP A 165 3.18 -2.82 25.64
CA ASP A 165 3.61 -4.20 25.34
C ASP A 165 4.15 -4.34 23.93
N ASN A 166 3.69 -3.50 23.01
CA ASN A 166 4.17 -3.45 21.64
C ASN A 166 4.20 -2.00 21.13
N THR A 167 5.35 -1.38 21.21
CA THR A 167 5.56 0.03 20.82
C THR A 167 5.41 0.31 19.32
N SER A 168 5.18 -0.73 18.51
CA SER A 168 4.87 -0.55 17.09
C SER A 168 3.44 -0.05 16.86
N PHE A 169 2.53 -0.22 17.82
CA PHE A 169 1.14 0.23 17.71
C PHE A 169 0.87 1.47 18.55
N TYR A 170 -0.16 2.22 18.17
CA TYR A 170 -0.66 3.33 18.97
C TYR A 170 -1.71 2.87 19.97
N CYS A 171 -1.60 3.38 21.21
CA CYS A 171 -2.51 3.11 22.31
C CYS A 171 -2.89 4.43 23.02
N PRO A 172 -3.53 5.38 22.34
CA PRO A 172 -3.99 6.60 22.99
C PRO A 172 -4.96 6.28 24.13
N SER A 173 -4.96 7.09 25.19
CA SER A 173 -5.86 6.90 26.35
C SER A 173 -7.34 7.01 25.98
N THR A 174 -7.65 7.78 24.95
CA THR A 174 -8.98 7.90 24.33
C THR A 174 -8.81 7.89 22.81
N THR A 175 -9.85 7.47 22.07
CA THR A 175 -9.83 7.57 20.60
C THR A 175 -9.43 8.98 20.16
N THR A 176 -8.35 9.06 19.40
CA THR A 176 -7.74 10.32 18.98
C THR A 176 -8.01 10.55 17.50
N THR A 177 -8.59 11.71 17.18
CA THR A 177 -8.81 12.12 15.78
C THR A 177 -7.54 12.75 15.23
N ILE A 178 -7.10 12.27 14.09
CA ILE A 178 -5.97 12.81 13.33
C ILE A 178 -6.52 13.55 12.11
N THR A 179 -6.00 14.75 11.88
CA THR A 179 -6.33 15.57 10.72
C THR A 179 -5.18 15.55 9.74
N THR A 180 -5.47 15.22 8.49
CA THR A 180 -4.51 15.20 7.39
C THR A 180 -5.08 15.92 6.18
N GLN A 181 -4.20 16.25 5.23
CA GLN A 181 -4.58 16.70 3.91
C GLN A 181 -3.90 15.79 2.87
N LEU A 182 -4.68 15.23 1.96
CA LEU A 182 -4.20 14.43 0.85
C LEU A 182 -4.17 15.29 -0.42
N ALA A 183 -3.07 15.23 -1.16
CA ALA A 183 -2.88 15.99 -2.37
C ALA A 183 -2.16 15.16 -3.44
N SER A 184 -2.35 15.51 -4.70
CA SER A 184 -1.47 15.01 -5.77
C SER A 184 -0.02 15.41 -5.48
N LEU A 185 0.93 14.60 -5.90
CA LEU A 185 2.35 14.89 -5.72
C LEU A 185 2.70 16.28 -6.28
N ASN A 186 3.45 17.06 -5.50
CA ASN A 186 3.82 18.45 -5.82
C ASN A 186 2.64 19.43 -5.99
N SER A 187 1.45 19.09 -5.49
CA SER A 187 0.29 19.99 -5.45
C SER A 187 0.18 20.68 -4.10
N SER A 188 -0.11 21.97 -4.11
CA SER A 188 -0.48 22.71 -2.89
C SER A 188 -1.98 22.64 -2.56
N SER A 189 -2.79 22.10 -3.48
CA SER A 189 -4.23 21.90 -3.28
C SER A 189 -4.48 20.48 -2.85
N GLY A 190 -5.08 20.30 -1.69
CA GLY A 190 -5.39 18.99 -1.14
C GLY A 190 -6.79 18.90 -0.54
N VAL A 191 -7.19 17.70 -0.21
CA VAL A 191 -8.47 17.37 0.41
C VAL A 191 -8.22 16.94 1.86
N ASN A 192 -8.98 17.50 2.79
CA ASN A 192 -8.86 17.12 4.18
C ASN A 192 -9.46 15.74 4.42
N PHE A 193 -8.69 14.88 5.06
CA PHE A 193 -9.12 13.58 5.53
C PHE A 193 -8.86 13.47 7.03
N ASN A 194 -9.93 13.23 7.79
CA ASN A 194 -9.82 12.95 9.21
C ASN A 194 -10.04 11.46 9.45
N PHE A 195 -9.26 10.87 10.33
CA PHE A 195 -9.42 9.50 10.77
C PHE A 195 -9.17 9.40 12.29
N ASN A 196 -9.62 8.31 12.86
CA ASN A 196 -9.46 8.07 14.28
C ASN A 196 -8.40 6.99 14.52
N ILE A 197 -7.68 7.11 15.62
CA ILE A 197 -6.79 6.09 16.14
C ILE A 197 -7.35 5.62 17.49
N ILE A 198 -7.56 4.33 17.61
CA ILE A 198 -8.04 3.67 18.84
C ILE A 198 -6.86 3.18 19.67
N ASN A 199 -7.13 2.87 20.93
CA ASN A 199 -6.20 2.11 21.76
C ASN A 199 -6.19 0.65 21.29
N PHE A 200 -5.09 0.24 20.68
CA PHE A 200 -4.98 -1.08 20.06
C PHE A 200 -5.11 -2.22 21.09
N ASP A 201 -4.41 -2.13 22.23
CA ASP A 201 -4.44 -3.17 23.27
C ASP A 201 -5.82 -3.33 23.90
N ASN A 202 -6.51 -2.22 24.16
CA ASN A 202 -7.87 -2.26 24.68
C ASN A 202 -8.83 -2.88 23.65
N PHE A 203 -8.62 -2.59 22.36
CA PHE A 203 -9.46 -3.12 21.31
C PHE A 203 -9.31 -4.65 21.20
N ILE A 204 -8.08 -5.17 21.11
CA ILE A 204 -7.86 -6.62 20.97
C ILE A 204 -8.30 -7.39 22.24
N THR A 205 -8.14 -6.78 23.41
CA THR A 205 -8.63 -7.35 24.67
C THR A 205 -10.15 -7.45 24.70
N ALA A 206 -10.84 -6.43 24.24
CA ALA A 206 -12.31 -6.40 24.22
C ALA A 206 -12.90 -7.25 23.08
N ASN A 207 -12.15 -7.45 21.99
CA ASN A 207 -12.60 -8.11 20.76
C ASN A 207 -11.61 -9.21 20.31
N PRO A 208 -11.35 -10.24 21.11
CA PRO A 208 -10.23 -11.18 20.89
C PRO A 208 -10.36 -12.03 19.61
N ASN A 209 -11.54 -12.11 19.03
CA ASN A 209 -11.77 -12.84 17.77
C ASN A 209 -11.81 -11.93 16.54
N SER A 210 -11.61 -10.62 16.71
CA SER A 210 -11.63 -9.68 15.60
C SER A 210 -10.29 -9.72 14.88
N VAL A 211 -10.33 -10.00 13.57
CA VAL A 211 -9.16 -9.91 12.67
C VAL A 211 -9.25 -8.69 11.76
N VAL A 212 -10.40 -8.05 11.74
CA VAL A 212 -10.65 -6.81 11.00
C VAL A 212 -10.72 -5.68 12.03
N ILE A 213 -9.68 -4.87 12.11
CA ILE A 213 -9.52 -3.86 13.16
C ILE A 213 -9.71 -2.47 12.54
N PRO A 214 -10.81 -1.79 12.84
CA PRO A 214 -11.00 -0.41 12.38
C PRO A 214 -10.09 0.54 13.16
N ASN A 215 -9.60 1.58 12.48
CA ASN A 215 -8.86 2.67 13.13
C ASN A 215 -7.56 2.25 13.86
N ALA A 216 -6.97 1.12 13.50
CA ALA A 216 -5.67 0.73 14.00
C ALA A 216 -4.58 1.61 13.37
N GLY A 217 -3.68 2.12 14.19
CA GLY A 217 -2.51 2.87 13.75
C GLY A 217 -1.23 2.28 14.32
N ALA A 218 -0.15 2.41 13.55
CA ALA A 218 1.16 1.89 13.89
C ALA A 218 2.26 2.91 13.56
N THR A 219 3.38 2.78 14.26
CA THR A 219 4.61 3.55 14.01
C THR A 219 5.40 2.90 12.85
N GLY A 220 6.45 3.58 12.39
CA GLY A 220 7.38 3.01 11.40
C GLY A 220 7.10 3.42 9.96
N GLY A 221 6.42 4.54 9.76
CA GLY A 221 6.23 5.14 8.43
C GLY A 221 7.55 5.53 7.75
N GLN A 222 8.63 5.76 8.51
CA GLN A 222 9.97 6.08 7.98
C GLN A 222 9.95 7.17 6.89
N ASN A 223 9.26 8.26 7.15
CA ASN A 223 8.96 9.35 6.22
C ASN A 223 7.87 9.06 5.17
N PHE A 224 7.26 7.88 5.22
CA PHE A 224 6.05 7.54 4.46
C PHE A 224 4.81 7.65 5.34
N PHE A 225 3.66 7.91 4.70
CA PHE A 225 2.35 7.74 5.30
C PHE A 225 1.61 6.63 4.53
N ILE A 226 1.48 5.44 5.13
CA ILE A 226 0.83 4.30 4.49
C ILE A 226 -0.61 4.22 4.95
N TRP A 227 -1.53 4.40 4.01
CA TRP A 227 -2.96 4.27 4.21
C TRP A 227 -3.37 2.81 4.03
N GLY A 228 -3.26 2.02 5.13
CA GLY A 228 -3.57 0.60 5.14
C GLY A 228 -5.07 0.30 5.17
N LEU A 229 -5.42 -0.95 5.45
CA LEU A 229 -6.80 -1.46 5.42
C LEU A 229 -7.84 -0.60 6.16
N PRO A 230 -7.55 0.04 7.33
CA PRO A 230 -8.53 0.90 7.98
C PRO A 230 -9.03 2.04 7.10
N PHE A 231 -8.22 2.52 6.16
CA PHE A 231 -8.65 3.53 5.20
C PHE A 231 -9.68 2.99 4.19
N PHE A 232 -9.56 1.73 3.79
CA PHE A 232 -10.43 1.14 2.78
C PHE A 232 -11.83 0.80 3.30
N TYR A 233 -12.02 0.66 4.61
CA TYR A 233 -13.31 0.29 5.16
C TYR A 233 -14.38 1.35 4.89
N GLY A 234 -15.45 0.94 4.19
CA GLY A 234 -16.52 1.80 3.73
C GLY A 234 -16.18 2.65 2.51
N ARG A 235 -15.10 2.32 1.78
CA ARG A 235 -14.64 3.09 0.62
C ARG A 235 -14.43 2.22 -0.61
N THR A 236 -14.46 2.89 -1.75
CA THR A 236 -14.01 2.37 -3.03
C THR A 236 -12.75 3.12 -3.44
N VAL A 237 -11.65 2.42 -3.57
CA VAL A 237 -10.33 2.97 -3.92
C VAL A 237 -9.93 2.48 -5.28
N PHE A 238 -9.54 3.40 -6.14
CA PHE A 238 -9.09 3.17 -7.51
C PHE A 238 -7.58 3.33 -7.56
N SER A 239 -6.91 2.44 -8.28
CA SER A 239 -5.47 2.48 -8.52
C SER A 239 -5.22 2.31 -10.02
N ALA A 240 -4.87 3.40 -10.70
CA ALA A 240 -4.61 3.41 -12.14
C ALA A 240 -3.14 3.20 -12.44
N PHE A 241 -2.85 2.35 -13.43
CA PHE A 241 -1.47 2.05 -13.83
C PHE A 241 -0.81 3.23 -14.54
N SER A 242 0.48 3.39 -14.29
CA SER A 242 1.35 4.34 -15.00
C SER A 242 1.27 4.11 -16.51
N GLY A 243 1.08 5.21 -17.25
CA GLY A 243 0.95 5.20 -18.69
C GLY A 243 -0.38 4.69 -19.23
N ALA A 244 -1.29 4.22 -18.36
CA ALA A 244 -2.62 3.78 -18.78
C ALA A 244 -3.60 4.95 -18.84
N SER A 245 -4.49 4.93 -19.82
CA SER A 245 -5.58 5.91 -19.94
C SER A 245 -6.85 5.37 -19.29
N THR A 246 -7.49 6.21 -18.49
CA THR A 246 -8.75 5.90 -17.80
C THR A 246 -9.73 7.06 -17.92
N SER A 247 -10.97 6.88 -17.45
CA SER A 247 -11.95 7.97 -17.36
C SER A 247 -11.56 9.07 -16.36
N GLY A 248 -10.62 8.82 -15.44
CA GLY A 248 -10.07 9.79 -14.49
C GLY A 248 -8.82 10.51 -14.97
N GLY A 249 -8.36 10.23 -16.19
CA GLY A 249 -7.12 10.75 -16.75
C GLY A 249 -6.06 9.66 -16.94
N ASN A 250 -4.82 10.07 -17.20
CA ASN A 250 -3.70 9.16 -17.34
C ASN A 250 -3.12 8.82 -15.96
N GLY A 251 -2.85 7.53 -15.71
CA GLY A 251 -2.12 7.10 -14.52
C GLY A 251 -0.61 7.40 -14.59
N PRO A 252 0.11 7.28 -13.47
CA PRO A 252 -0.36 6.66 -12.23
C PRO A 252 -1.18 7.63 -11.37
N TYR A 253 -2.22 7.10 -10.76
CA TYR A 253 -2.98 7.83 -9.73
C TYR A 253 -3.71 6.87 -8.79
N PHE A 254 -4.02 7.36 -7.60
CA PHE A 254 -5.06 6.82 -6.74
C PHE A 254 -6.30 7.72 -6.76
N ALA A 255 -7.50 7.13 -6.56
CA ALA A 255 -8.71 7.92 -6.41
C ALA A 255 -9.67 7.30 -5.38
N VAL A 256 -10.46 8.17 -4.71
CA VAL A 256 -11.40 7.80 -3.66
C VAL A 256 -12.59 8.76 -3.58
#